data_862d31a41fc4d87af4809d792baf2f35
#
_entry.id   862d31a41fc4d87af4809d792baf2f35
#
_cell.length_a   1.000
_cell.length_b   1.000
_cell.length_c   1.000
_cell.angle_alpha   90.00
_cell.angle_beta   90.00
_cell.angle_gamma   90.00
#
_symmetry.space_group_name_H-M   'P 1'
#
loop_
_entity.id
_entity.type
_entity.pdbx_description
1 polymer ?
#
loop_
_entity_poly.entity_id
_entity_poly.type
_entity_poly.pdbx_seq_one_letter_code
_entity_poly.pdbx_strand_id
1 'polypeptide(L)'
;MIQPGSHTRFRVFVALLCLSFVVLESASPAQDHRSGLIAGGSIWETQYYVVDSKKPGPVLMIVGGIHGDEPAGARAAEQIRHWKITRGKLIVVPQANKPALQNRTRRMPSLPRDRSDLNRNFPKANGETPACTLSTALWALVCSHRPDWLLDLHEGSDFTQLNKESVGSSIIAAKSTEAKKKACRMLEALNDTIQQPEKKFVLKSPPASGSLARAAADSLQIKSMILETTMKDQPLSLRARQHRIMVHRFLTGLRMVSGDADVLVNAGNRSNVIYVALYDAGGVGRKGPTELEKDLGELADVAVWRVGSPEIRSGALKQFDVLIIPGGSGSKQARALGTDGCRAIVKFVENGGGYAGFCAGAYLAANNYTWSLKIIDAKVIDRKHWKRGKGQVKIELTAEGRRLLRNEPGLLDIRYANGPLLAPAQDPNIPDFKSLALYRTEINKNGAPEGVMKDTPAIVAGQFGQGRVFCSSPHPEYTDGLESFVHRAVRWAAGR
;
A
#
# COMPACT_ATOMS: atom_id res chain seq x y z
N MET A 1 -74.67 -34.80 -56.25
CA MET A 1 -73.46 -34.65 -57.02
C MET A 1 -73.05 -33.19 -56.89
N ILE A 2 -72.27 -32.85 -55.94
CA ILE A 2 -71.66 -31.55 -55.78
C ILE A 2 -70.35 -31.76 -55.06
N GLN A 3 -69.23 -31.41 -55.68
CA GLN A 3 -67.91 -31.44 -55.06
C GLN A 3 -67.68 -30.25 -54.07
N PRO A 4 -66.92 -30.42 -53.00
CA PRO A 4 -66.60 -29.32 -52.09
C PRO A 4 -65.30 -28.63 -52.52
N GLY A 5 -65.29 -27.32 -52.28
CA GLY A 5 -64.26 -26.37 -52.59
C GLY A 5 -63.03 -26.44 -51.70
N SER A 6 -61.91 -26.03 -52.27
CA SER A 6 -60.58 -25.89 -51.69
C SER A 6 -60.47 -24.69 -50.74
N HIS A 7 -60.05 -24.91 -49.49
CA HIS A 7 -59.65 -23.83 -48.55
C HIS A 7 -58.16 -23.54 -48.71
N THR A 8 -57.85 -22.37 -49.27
CA THR A 8 -56.52 -21.79 -49.34
C THR A 8 -56.19 -21.15 -47.98
N ARG A 9 -55.22 -21.70 -47.25
CA ARG A 9 -54.73 -21.11 -46.00
C ARG A 9 -53.64 -20.04 -46.31
N PHE A 10 -53.96 -18.79 -46.07
CA PHE A 10 -53.01 -17.71 -46.06
C PHE A 10 -52.13 -17.85 -44.80
N ARG A 11 -50.80 -18.04 -44.98
CA ARG A 11 -49.82 -17.94 -43.92
C ARG A 11 -49.29 -16.50 -43.88
N VAL A 12 -49.63 -15.75 -42.81
CA VAL A 12 -49.03 -14.44 -42.53
C VAL A 12 -47.67 -14.68 -41.90
N PHE A 13 -46.58 -14.32 -42.58
CA PHE A 13 -45.24 -14.26 -42.03
C PHE A 13 -45.12 -12.93 -41.25
N VAL A 14 -45.09 -12.97 -39.93
CA VAL A 14 -44.67 -11.82 -39.11
C VAL A 14 -43.16 -11.85 -39.02
N ALA A 15 -42.48 -10.98 -39.77
CA ALA A 15 -41.05 -10.73 -39.61
C ALA A 15 -40.81 -9.88 -38.35
N LEU A 16 -40.27 -10.50 -37.31
CA LEU A 16 -39.74 -9.77 -36.14
C LEU A 16 -38.42 -9.10 -36.57
N LEU A 17 -38.44 -7.78 -36.72
CA LEU A 17 -37.24 -6.95 -36.84
C LEU A 17 -36.65 -6.81 -35.44
N CYS A 18 -35.60 -7.60 -35.11
CA CYS A 18 -34.76 -7.36 -33.94
C CYS A 18 -33.87 -6.13 -34.20
N LEU A 19 -34.28 -4.95 -33.75
CA LEU A 19 -33.39 -3.82 -33.64
C LEU A 19 -32.37 -4.08 -32.52
N SER A 20 -31.15 -4.50 -32.93
CA SER A 20 -29.99 -4.54 -32.04
C SER A 20 -29.55 -3.10 -31.78
N PHE A 21 -29.92 -2.57 -30.62
CA PHE A 21 -29.31 -1.35 -30.09
C PHE A 21 -27.85 -1.65 -29.77
N VAL A 22 -26.94 -1.31 -30.67
CA VAL A 22 -25.53 -1.20 -30.38
C VAL A 22 -25.39 0.05 -29.50
N VAL A 23 -25.30 -0.16 -28.18
CA VAL A 23 -24.85 0.87 -27.28
C VAL A 23 -23.37 1.08 -27.58
N LEU A 24 -23.06 2.10 -28.37
CA LEU A 24 -21.69 2.61 -28.45
C LEU A 24 -21.34 3.14 -27.06
N GLU A 25 -20.70 2.33 -26.23
CA GLU A 25 -19.95 2.84 -25.09
C GLU A 25 -18.91 3.80 -25.63
N SER A 26 -19.21 5.10 -25.51
CA SER A 26 -18.22 6.14 -25.79
C SER A 26 -17.06 5.91 -24.82
N ALA A 27 -15.92 5.46 -25.33
CA ALA A 27 -14.70 5.34 -24.55
C ALA A 27 -14.47 6.67 -23.83
N SER A 28 -14.59 6.68 -22.52
CA SER A 28 -14.27 7.88 -21.72
C SER A 28 -12.83 8.29 -22.09
N PRO A 29 -12.58 9.57 -22.39
CA PRO A 29 -11.26 10.03 -22.74
C PRO A 29 -10.29 9.62 -21.63
N ALA A 30 -9.16 9.05 -22.02
CA ALA A 30 -8.14 8.59 -21.08
C ALA A 30 -7.74 9.76 -20.18
N GLN A 31 -7.73 9.51 -18.86
CA GLN A 31 -7.28 10.46 -17.86
C GLN A 31 -5.82 10.86 -18.16
N ASP A 32 -5.52 12.15 -18.14
CA ASP A 32 -4.19 12.67 -18.40
C ASP A 32 -3.38 12.73 -17.08
N HIS A 33 -2.17 12.21 -17.11
CA HIS A 33 -1.22 12.23 -16.00
C HIS A 33 0.02 13.03 -16.40
N ARG A 34 0.29 14.10 -15.67
CA ARG A 34 1.49 14.92 -15.87
C ARG A 34 2.26 15.02 -14.57
N SER A 35 3.55 15.26 -14.66
CA SER A 35 4.40 15.58 -13.50
C SER A 35 5.23 16.82 -13.77
N GLY A 36 5.63 17.46 -12.69
CA GLY A 36 6.55 18.60 -12.73
C GLY A 36 7.44 18.62 -11.50
N LEU A 37 8.38 19.54 -11.47
CA LEU A 37 9.32 19.69 -10.37
C LEU A 37 9.01 20.94 -9.53
N ILE A 38 9.21 20.82 -8.23
CA ILE A 38 9.19 21.90 -7.24
C ILE A 38 10.63 22.12 -6.83
N ALA A 39 11.09 23.35 -6.76
CA ALA A 39 12.45 23.74 -6.38
C ALA A 39 13.54 23.03 -7.21
N GLY A 40 13.31 22.86 -8.52
CA GLY A 40 14.21 22.16 -9.44
C GLY A 40 15.63 22.67 -9.39
N GLY A 41 16.62 21.76 -9.46
CA GLY A 41 18.05 22.04 -9.38
C GLY A 41 18.57 22.38 -7.97
N SER A 42 17.72 22.33 -6.94
CA SER A 42 18.13 22.53 -5.54
C SER A 42 18.10 21.21 -4.74
N ILE A 43 18.70 21.23 -3.55
CA ILE A 43 18.61 20.09 -2.60
C ILE A 43 17.17 19.80 -2.16
N TRP A 44 16.26 20.74 -2.41
CA TRP A 44 14.83 20.65 -2.07
C TRP A 44 13.98 20.14 -3.23
N GLU A 45 14.59 19.73 -4.33
CA GLU A 45 13.86 19.26 -5.49
C GLU A 45 12.95 18.10 -5.17
N THR A 46 11.68 18.26 -5.51
CA THR A 46 10.67 17.21 -5.37
C THR A 46 9.65 17.25 -6.51
N GLN A 47 8.94 16.15 -6.71
CA GLN A 47 7.95 16.03 -7.78
C GLN A 47 6.55 16.36 -7.31
N TYR A 48 5.75 16.94 -8.21
CA TYR A 48 4.29 16.98 -8.10
C TYR A 48 3.65 16.31 -9.31
N TYR A 49 2.41 15.91 -9.15
CA TYR A 49 1.64 15.19 -10.17
C TYR A 49 0.30 15.86 -10.37
N VAL A 50 -0.14 15.92 -11.63
CA VAL A 50 -1.47 16.41 -12.01
C VAL A 50 -2.23 15.29 -12.69
N VAL A 51 -3.37 14.93 -12.10
CA VAL A 51 -4.33 14.00 -12.66
C VAL A 51 -5.51 14.82 -13.19
N ASP A 52 -5.71 14.84 -14.50
CA ASP A 52 -6.75 15.63 -15.17
C ASP A 52 -7.78 14.70 -15.81
N SER A 53 -9.02 14.74 -15.35
CA SER A 53 -10.12 13.95 -15.91
C SER A 53 -10.57 14.38 -17.29
N LYS A 54 -10.10 15.54 -17.78
CA LYS A 54 -10.59 16.23 -19.00
C LYS A 54 -12.07 16.63 -18.93
N LYS A 55 -12.72 16.52 -17.78
CA LYS A 55 -14.10 16.96 -17.57
C LYS A 55 -14.14 18.10 -16.55
N PRO A 56 -15.00 19.12 -16.76
CA PRO A 56 -15.14 20.22 -15.81
C PRO A 56 -15.45 19.74 -14.39
N GLY A 57 -14.80 20.35 -13.40
CA GLY A 57 -14.99 20.00 -12.00
C GLY A 57 -14.01 20.71 -11.08
N PRO A 58 -14.06 20.44 -9.78
CA PRO A 58 -13.20 21.07 -8.80
C PRO A 58 -11.72 20.74 -9.02
N VAL A 59 -10.86 21.67 -8.61
CA VAL A 59 -9.41 21.49 -8.53
C VAL A 59 -9.04 21.25 -7.06
N LEU A 60 -8.50 20.10 -6.76
CA LEU A 60 -8.03 19.73 -5.42
C LEU A 60 -6.52 19.58 -5.40
N MET A 61 -5.85 20.23 -4.44
CA MET A 61 -4.45 20.00 -4.15
C MET A 61 -4.30 19.18 -2.87
N ILE A 62 -3.44 18.15 -2.92
CA ILE A 62 -3.07 17.30 -1.78
C ILE A 62 -1.58 17.39 -1.59
N VAL A 63 -1.15 17.71 -0.37
CA VAL A 63 0.26 17.79 0.00
C VAL A 63 0.53 16.81 1.13
N GLY A 64 1.59 16.02 1.01
CA GLY A 64 2.08 15.12 2.05
C GLY A 64 3.57 15.30 2.27
N GLY A 65 4.05 14.92 3.45
CA GLY A 65 5.48 14.94 3.75
C GLY A 65 6.09 16.33 3.96
N ILE A 66 5.35 17.27 4.50
CA ILE A 66 5.86 18.58 4.97
C ILE A 66 6.88 18.36 6.11
N HIS A 67 6.57 17.45 7.04
CA HIS A 67 7.50 17.00 8.07
C HIS A 67 8.01 15.59 7.76
N GLY A 68 9.31 15.36 7.93
CA GLY A 68 9.92 14.10 7.51
C GLY A 68 9.77 12.94 8.50
N ASP A 69 9.41 13.22 9.74
CA ASP A 69 9.04 12.22 10.75
C ASP A 69 7.57 11.78 10.67
N GLU A 70 6.79 12.36 9.73
CA GLU A 70 5.36 12.11 9.51
C GLU A 70 5.12 11.37 8.16
N PRO A 71 5.55 10.09 8.00
CA PRO A 71 5.59 9.43 6.69
C PRO A 71 4.22 8.99 6.16
N ALA A 72 3.16 8.94 6.98
CA ALA A 72 1.87 8.39 6.53
C ALA A 72 1.17 9.31 5.54
N GLY A 73 1.27 10.63 5.71
CA GLY A 73 0.74 11.60 4.75
C GLY A 73 1.42 11.49 3.38
N ALA A 74 2.75 11.38 3.36
CA ALA A 74 3.51 11.16 2.13
C ALA A 74 3.12 9.84 1.46
N ARG A 75 2.99 8.76 2.23
CA ARG A 75 2.57 7.44 1.75
C ARG A 75 1.16 7.48 1.14
N ALA A 76 0.22 8.10 1.83
CA ALA A 76 -1.15 8.22 1.33
C ALA A 76 -1.21 9.05 0.04
N ALA A 77 -0.53 10.19 -0.01
CA ALA A 77 -0.47 11.04 -1.20
C ALA A 77 0.14 10.30 -2.40
N GLU A 78 1.21 9.51 -2.19
CA GLU A 78 1.81 8.67 -3.23
C GLU A 78 0.80 7.66 -3.79
N GLN A 79 -0.05 7.07 -2.97
CA GLN A 79 -1.09 6.14 -3.41
C GLN A 79 -2.25 6.86 -4.10
N ILE A 80 -2.67 8.02 -3.57
CA ILE A 80 -3.80 8.81 -4.09
C ILE A 80 -3.52 9.37 -5.49
N ARG A 81 -2.27 9.73 -5.83
CA ARG A 81 -1.93 10.25 -7.16
C ARG A 81 -2.24 9.29 -8.31
N HIS A 82 -2.45 8.01 -8.01
CA HIS A 82 -2.85 7.00 -8.98
C HIS A 82 -4.36 6.80 -9.10
N TRP A 83 -5.16 7.47 -8.29
CA TRP A 83 -6.61 7.29 -8.32
C TRP A 83 -7.23 7.82 -9.61
N LYS A 84 -8.23 7.11 -10.11
CA LYS A 84 -9.05 7.58 -11.23
C LYS A 84 -10.07 8.58 -10.73
N ILE A 85 -10.05 9.78 -11.31
CA ILE A 85 -11.06 10.79 -11.05
C ILE A 85 -12.04 10.90 -12.22
N THR A 86 -13.30 11.13 -11.92
CA THR A 86 -14.39 11.20 -12.91
C THR A 86 -14.63 12.59 -13.45
N ARG A 87 -14.15 13.63 -12.74
CA ARG A 87 -14.24 15.06 -13.10
C ARG A 87 -13.21 15.90 -12.37
N GLY A 88 -12.91 17.09 -12.88
CA GLY A 88 -11.99 18.03 -12.26
C GLY A 88 -10.52 17.62 -12.36
N LYS A 89 -9.69 18.17 -11.47
CA LYS A 89 -8.25 17.94 -11.41
C LYS A 89 -7.81 17.64 -10.00
N LEU A 90 -6.84 16.73 -9.89
CA LEU A 90 -6.14 16.38 -8.65
C LEU A 90 -4.67 16.74 -8.81
N ILE A 91 -4.14 17.60 -7.94
CA ILE A 91 -2.74 17.99 -7.89
C ILE A 91 -2.17 17.36 -6.62
N VAL A 92 -1.14 16.56 -6.73
CA VAL A 92 -0.59 15.81 -5.59
C VAL A 92 0.89 16.07 -5.47
N VAL A 93 1.32 16.46 -4.28
CA VAL A 93 2.73 16.59 -3.87
C VAL A 93 2.98 15.54 -2.78
N PRO A 94 3.46 14.33 -3.13
CA PRO A 94 3.59 13.26 -2.14
C PRO A 94 4.68 13.50 -1.10
N GLN A 95 5.79 14.11 -1.51
CA GLN A 95 7.00 14.26 -0.70
C GLN A 95 7.46 15.71 -0.69
N ALA A 96 6.66 16.61 -0.08
CA ALA A 96 6.92 18.03 -0.12
C ALA A 96 8.33 18.40 0.41
N ASN A 97 8.80 17.71 1.45
CA ASN A 97 10.12 17.89 2.05
C ASN A 97 10.91 16.57 1.97
N LYS A 98 11.34 16.23 0.75
CA LYS A 98 12.03 14.97 0.47
C LYS A 98 13.29 14.75 1.34
N PRO A 99 14.19 15.75 1.56
CA PRO A 99 15.34 15.57 2.43
C PRO A 99 14.97 15.26 3.89
N ALA A 100 13.94 15.90 4.44
CA ALA A 100 13.49 15.61 5.80
C ALA A 100 12.89 14.20 5.92
N LEU A 101 12.12 13.75 4.92
CA LEU A 101 11.60 12.38 4.85
C LEU A 101 12.70 11.33 4.80
N GLN A 102 13.74 11.56 4.00
CA GLN A 102 14.91 10.68 3.92
C GLN A 102 15.66 10.57 5.26
N ASN A 103 15.79 11.69 5.97
CA ASN A 103 16.45 11.75 7.27
C ASN A 103 15.51 11.44 8.46
N ARG A 104 14.22 11.26 8.22
CA ARG A 104 13.18 11.04 9.26
C ARG A 104 13.19 12.12 10.34
N THR A 105 13.35 13.38 9.92
CA THR A 105 13.37 14.54 10.82
C THR A 105 12.16 15.42 10.55
N ARG A 106 11.58 15.98 11.62
CA ARG A 106 10.47 16.93 11.49
C ARG A 106 10.90 18.16 10.69
N ARG A 107 12.09 18.64 10.97
CA ARG A 107 12.63 19.91 10.50
C ARG A 107 13.43 19.76 9.21
N MET A 108 13.45 20.82 8.44
CA MET A 108 14.31 20.93 7.26
C MET A 108 15.78 20.85 7.68
N PRO A 109 16.57 19.90 7.14
CA PRO A 109 18.00 19.85 7.45
C PRO A 109 18.73 21.11 6.96
N SER A 110 19.80 21.45 7.64
CA SER A 110 20.70 22.58 7.27
C SER A 110 20.08 23.99 7.35
N LEU A 111 18.88 24.15 7.91
CA LEU A 111 18.29 25.47 8.18
C LEU A 111 18.35 25.84 9.67
N PRO A 112 18.47 27.14 10.00
CA PRO A 112 18.34 27.63 11.37
C PRO A 112 17.01 27.22 12.00
N ARG A 113 16.99 27.03 13.31
CA ARG A 113 15.85 26.48 14.05
C ARG A 113 14.54 27.25 13.84
N ASP A 114 14.60 28.55 13.72
CA ASP A 114 13.46 29.45 13.47
C ASP A 114 12.85 29.30 12.07
N ARG A 115 13.62 28.84 11.07
CA ARG A 115 13.18 28.61 9.68
C ARG A 115 13.10 27.14 9.30
N SER A 116 13.46 26.23 10.20
CA SER A 116 13.53 24.81 9.88
C SER A 116 12.19 24.07 9.91
N ASP A 117 11.14 24.62 10.53
CA ASP A 117 9.77 24.06 10.45
C ASP A 117 9.07 24.59 9.18
N LEU A 118 9.06 23.77 8.12
CA LEU A 118 8.46 24.16 6.84
C LEU A 118 7.02 24.63 6.99
N ASN A 119 6.24 24.02 7.90
CA ASN A 119 4.84 24.37 8.14
C ASN A 119 4.66 25.62 9.05
N ARG A 120 5.71 26.48 9.14
CA ARG A 120 5.68 27.81 9.75
C ARG A 120 6.24 28.88 8.82
N ASN A 121 6.62 28.47 7.60
CA ASN A 121 7.31 29.31 6.63
C ASN A 121 6.42 29.86 5.51
N PHE A 122 5.11 29.63 5.56
CA PHE A 122 4.16 30.19 4.61
C PHE A 122 3.62 31.56 5.07
N PRO A 123 3.07 32.39 4.17
CA PRO A 123 2.59 33.73 4.50
C PRO A 123 1.64 33.75 5.71
N LYS A 124 1.84 34.66 6.65
CA LYS A 124 0.99 34.86 7.84
C LYS A 124 0.02 36.02 7.67
N ALA A 125 0.30 36.90 6.71
CA ALA A 125 -0.53 38.03 6.31
C ALA A 125 -0.55 38.18 4.80
N ASN A 126 -1.54 38.95 4.29
CA ASN A 126 -1.62 39.26 2.86
C ASN A 126 -0.41 40.07 2.42
N GLY A 127 0.19 39.69 1.28
CA GLY A 127 1.38 40.33 0.73
C GLY A 127 2.70 39.87 1.32
N GLU A 128 2.69 39.02 2.35
CA GLU A 128 3.89 38.41 2.92
C GLU A 128 4.45 37.31 2.00
N THR A 129 5.77 37.20 1.92
CA THR A 129 6.45 36.15 1.15
C THR A 129 6.81 34.96 2.03
N PRO A 130 6.85 33.75 1.48
CA PRO A 130 7.33 32.57 2.21
C PRO A 130 8.80 32.74 2.63
N ALA A 131 9.18 32.12 3.77
CA ALA A 131 10.45 32.41 4.45
C ALA A 131 11.66 31.58 3.97
N CYS A 132 11.48 30.58 3.09
CA CYS A 132 12.58 29.75 2.57
C CYS A 132 12.32 29.25 1.15
N THR A 133 13.38 28.78 0.48
CA THR A 133 13.32 28.31 -0.92
C THR A 133 12.21 27.29 -1.16
N LEU A 134 12.09 26.27 -0.30
CA LEU A 134 11.08 25.23 -0.48
C LEU A 134 9.65 25.76 -0.25
N SER A 135 9.42 26.57 0.79
CA SER A 135 8.11 27.19 1.00
C SER A 135 7.74 28.14 -0.13
N THR A 136 8.71 28.89 -0.69
CA THR A 136 8.48 29.75 -1.85
C THR A 136 8.06 28.95 -3.08
N ALA A 137 8.75 27.84 -3.36
CA ALA A 137 8.44 27.00 -4.52
C ALA A 137 7.08 26.28 -4.37
N LEU A 138 6.77 25.75 -3.18
CA LEU A 138 5.44 25.17 -2.89
C LEU A 138 4.33 26.22 -2.99
N TRP A 139 4.56 27.40 -2.45
CA TRP A 139 3.60 28.49 -2.51
C TRP A 139 3.33 28.95 -3.95
N ALA A 140 4.39 29.06 -4.77
CA ALA A 140 4.27 29.34 -6.19
C ALA A 140 3.40 28.30 -6.91
N LEU A 141 3.52 27.01 -6.57
CA LEU A 141 2.67 25.95 -7.11
C LEU A 141 1.20 26.17 -6.71
N VAL A 142 0.92 26.50 -5.45
CA VAL A 142 -0.43 26.82 -4.99
C VAL A 142 -1.00 28.02 -5.75
N CYS A 143 -0.23 29.08 -5.89
CA CYS A 143 -0.62 30.31 -6.61
C CYS A 143 -0.90 30.05 -8.10
N SER A 144 -0.07 29.23 -8.76
CA SER A 144 -0.22 28.95 -10.20
C SER A 144 -1.44 28.11 -10.53
N HIS A 145 -1.77 27.13 -9.66
CA HIS A 145 -2.92 26.25 -9.87
C HIS A 145 -4.21 26.76 -9.27
N ARG A 146 -4.16 27.64 -8.27
CA ARG A 146 -5.31 28.18 -7.54
C ARG A 146 -6.40 27.13 -7.27
N PRO A 147 -6.10 26.05 -6.52
CA PRO A 147 -7.07 25.00 -6.30
C PRO A 147 -8.29 25.51 -5.50
N ASP A 148 -9.47 24.93 -5.74
CA ASP A 148 -10.66 25.21 -4.92
C ASP A 148 -10.49 24.71 -3.48
N TRP A 149 -9.68 23.65 -3.33
CA TRP A 149 -9.43 22.96 -2.06
C TRP A 149 -7.97 22.56 -1.91
N LEU A 150 -7.48 22.66 -0.67
CA LEU A 150 -6.14 22.17 -0.28
C LEU A 150 -6.25 21.27 0.95
N LEU A 151 -5.75 20.05 0.85
CA LEU A 151 -5.62 19.09 1.95
C LEU A 151 -4.13 18.86 2.22
N ASP A 152 -3.71 19.15 3.46
CA ASP A 152 -2.34 18.95 3.94
C ASP A 152 -2.30 17.75 4.88
N LEU A 153 -1.53 16.71 4.55
CA LEU A 153 -1.56 15.42 5.23
C LEU A 153 -0.41 15.31 6.24
N HIS A 154 -0.75 15.24 7.51
CA HIS A 154 0.16 15.28 8.65
C HIS A 154 -0.08 14.17 9.67
N GLU A 155 0.78 14.10 10.69
CA GLU A 155 0.65 13.17 11.81
C GLU A 155 1.01 13.85 13.14
N GLY A 156 0.15 13.70 14.14
CA GLY A 156 0.48 14.05 15.50
C GLY A 156 1.11 12.89 16.28
N SER A 157 1.77 13.22 17.39
CA SER A 157 2.48 12.24 18.22
C SER A 157 1.56 11.29 18.97
N ASP A 158 0.38 11.77 19.41
CA ASP A 158 -0.57 11.01 20.23
C ASP A 158 -2.02 11.34 19.82
N PHE A 159 -3.00 10.58 20.33
CA PHE A 159 -4.42 10.83 20.15
C PHE A 159 -4.85 12.10 20.90
N THR A 160 -5.43 13.06 20.18
CA THR A 160 -5.90 14.34 20.78
C THR A 160 -6.87 14.16 21.96
N GLN A 161 -7.68 13.09 21.97
CA GLN A 161 -8.62 12.87 23.06
C GLN A 161 -7.93 12.37 24.33
N LEU A 162 -6.82 11.64 24.19
CA LEU A 162 -5.99 11.16 25.31
C LEU A 162 -4.93 12.17 25.74
N ASN A 163 -4.41 12.97 24.81
CA ASN A 163 -3.40 13.99 25.06
C ASN A 163 -3.80 15.30 24.35
N LYS A 164 -4.24 16.28 25.12
CA LYS A 164 -4.74 17.57 24.60
C LYS A 164 -3.66 18.42 23.93
N GLU A 165 -2.40 18.18 24.24
CA GLU A 165 -1.24 18.85 23.62
C GLU A 165 -0.94 18.30 22.23
N SER A 166 -1.46 17.12 21.88
CA SER A 166 -1.31 16.54 20.57
C SER A 166 -2.42 16.99 19.60
N VAL A 167 -2.08 17.07 18.32
CA VAL A 167 -3.05 17.30 17.22
C VAL A 167 -3.42 16.00 16.50
N GLY A 168 -2.81 14.87 16.82
CA GLY A 168 -3.10 13.60 16.19
C GLY A 168 -4.55 13.19 16.40
N SER A 169 -5.08 12.41 15.46
CA SER A 169 -6.50 12.07 15.35
C SER A 169 -7.40 13.30 15.27
N SER A 170 -7.09 14.22 14.35
CA SER A 170 -7.95 15.38 14.12
C SER A 170 -7.98 15.82 12.65
N ILE A 171 -8.99 16.60 12.30
CA ILE A 171 -9.01 17.42 11.11
C ILE A 171 -9.02 18.88 11.56
N ILE A 172 -8.01 19.66 11.12
CA ILE A 172 -7.89 21.07 11.47
C ILE A 172 -8.38 21.90 10.28
N ALA A 173 -9.64 22.32 10.29
CA ALA A 173 -10.26 23.04 9.19
C ALA A 173 -9.98 24.56 9.28
N ALA A 174 -9.81 25.22 8.14
CA ALA A 174 -9.81 26.68 8.06
C ALA A 174 -11.14 27.27 8.58
N LYS A 175 -11.19 28.58 8.84
CA LYS A 175 -12.39 29.28 9.38
C LYS A 175 -13.56 29.37 8.38
N SER A 176 -13.69 28.42 7.48
CA SER A 176 -14.78 28.32 6.50
C SER A 176 -15.86 27.35 6.98
N THR A 177 -17.11 27.75 6.92
CA THR A 177 -18.26 26.90 7.23
C THR A 177 -18.29 25.66 6.32
N GLU A 178 -17.97 25.82 5.04
CA GLU A 178 -17.94 24.73 4.09
C GLU A 178 -16.81 23.74 4.39
N ALA A 179 -15.61 24.24 4.76
CA ALA A 179 -14.49 23.39 5.17
C ALA A 179 -14.85 22.55 6.41
N LYS A 180 -15.44 23.16 7.43
CA LYS A 180 -15.92 22.45 8.63
C LYS A 180 -16.98 21.39 8.30
N LYS A 181 -17.96 21.72 7.44
CA LYS A 181 -18.99 20.76 7.02
C LYS A 181 -18.41 19.56 6.28
N LYS A 182 -17.43 19.77 5.40
CA LYS A 182 -16.74 18.69 4.70
C LYS A 182 -15.88 17.86 5.67
N ALA A 183 -15.18 18.52 6.61
CA ALA A 183 -14.40 17.85 7.66
C ALA A 183 -15.27 16.91 8.51
N CYS A 184 -16.47 17.35 8.95
CA CYS A 184 -17.39 16.49 9.71
C CYS A 184 -17.75 15.21 8.95
N ARG A 185 -18.03 15.30 7.63
CA ARG A 185 -18.34 14.13 6.82
C ARG A 185 -17.15 13.16 6.67
N MET A 186 -15.92 13.69 6.64
CA MET A 186 -14.73 12.86 6.64
C MET A 186 -14.54 12.16 7.98
N LEU A 187 -14.78 12.90 9.09
CA LEU A 187 -14.73 12.36 10.45
C LEU A 187 -15.76 11.25 10.67
N GLU A 188 -16.98 11.41 10.22
CA GLU A 188 -18.02 10.37 10.27
C GLU A 188 -17.52 9.10 9.61
N ALA A 189 -17.11 9.15 8.34
CA ALA A 189 -16.67 7.99 7.58
C ALA A 189 -15.44 7.29 8.20
N LEU A 190 -14.49 8.06 8.75
CA LEU A 190 -13.31 7.49 9.39
C LEU A 190 -13.64 6.91 10.77
N ASN A 191 -14.40 7.62 11.58
CA ASN A 191 -14.74 7.23 12.94
C ASN A 191 -15.62 5.97 13.01
N ASP A 192 -16.40 5.69 11.96
CA ASP A 192 -17.14 4.43 11.84
C ASP A 192 -16.21 3.21 11.76
N THR A 193 -14.95 3.40 11.38
CA THR A 193 -13.93 2.33 11.34
C THR A 193 -13.18 2.15 12.68
N ILE A 194 -13.43 3.03 13.66
CA ILE A 194 -12.69 3.07 14.93
C ILE A 194 -13.61 2.70 16.08
N GLN A 195 -13.32 1.55 16.71
CA GLN A 195 -14.15 1.03 17.81
C GLN A 195 -13.90 1.76 19.13
N GLN A 196 -12.67 2.21 19.40
CA GLN A 196 -12.27 2.84 20.66
C GLN A 196 -12.62 4.34 20.64
N PRO A 197 -13.58 4.80 21.46
CA PRO A 197 -14.05 6.19 21.42
C PRO A 197 -12.93 7.21 21.60
N GLU A 198 -11.98 6.94 22.49
CA GLU A 198 -10.84 7.81 22.81
C GLU A 198 -9.82 7.93 21.67
N LYS A 199 -9.88 7.04 20.68
CA LYS A 199 -9.05 7.09 19.47
C LYS A 199 -9.74 7.72 18.26
N LYS A 200 -11.02 8.06 18.39
CA LYS A 200 -11.79 8.73 17.32
C LYS A 200 -11.24 10.12 17.05
N PHE A 201 -11.33 10.49 15.80
CA PHE A 201 -10.87 11.78 15.29
C PHE A 201 -11.85 12.91 15.65
N VAL A 202 -11.32 14.10 15.87
CA VAL A 202 -12.08 15.29 16.23
C VAL A 202 -11.84 16.45 15.28
N LEU A 203 -12.77 17.40 15.23
CA LEU A 203 -12.64 18.64 14.48
C LEU A 203 -11.90 19.68 15.32
N LYS A 204 -10.87 20.31 14.74
CA LYS A 204 -10.18 21.49 15.26
C LYS A 204 -10.27 22.65 14.22
N SER A 205 -10.07 23.88 14.65
CA SER A 205 -10.01 25.08 13.81
C SER A 205 -9.50 26.27 14.61
N PRO A 206 -8.69 27.16 14.02
CA PRO A 206 -8.10 27.09 12.69
C PRO A 206 -6.75 26.38 12.65
N PRO A 207 -6.16 26.11 11.46
CA PRO A 207 -4.77 25.71 11.32
C PRO A 207 -3.81 26.76 11.91
N ALA A 208 -2.63 26.32 12.32
CA ALA A 208 -1.61 27.19 12.89
C ALA A 208 -1.15 28.29 11.91
N SER A 209 -0.86 29.47 12.43
CA SER A 209 -0.29 30.58 11.63
C SER A 209 1.02 30.16 10.98
N GLY A 210 1.23 30.57 9.73
CA GLY A 210 2.40 30.20 8.93
C GLY A 210 2.38 28.77 8.37
N SER A 211 1.30 27.99 8.60
CA SER A 211 1.11 26.70 7.93
C SER A 211 0.60 26.91 6.49
N LEU A 212 0.89 25.94 5.61
CA LEU A 212 0.42 25.95 4.22
C LEU A 212 -1.10 26.10 4.12
N ALA A 213 -1.83 25.30 4.88
CA ALA A 213 -3.29 25.34 4.90
C ALA A 213 -3.84 26.69 5.40
N ARG A 214 -3.20 27.27 6.44
CA ARG A 214 -3.63 28.58 6.95
C ARG A 214 -3.35 29.70 5.93
N ALA A 215 -2.16 29.73 5.34
CA ALA A 215 -1.78 30.70 4.34
C ALA A 215 -2.71 30.62 3.11
N ALA A 216 -3.00 29.42 2.61
CA ALA A 216 -3.92 29.21 1.48
C ALA A 216 -5.32 29.77 1.77
N ALA A 217 -5.84 29.59 2.98
CA ALA A 217 -7.13 30.13 3.36
C ALA A 217 -7.13 31.64 3.50
N ASP A 218 -6.16 32.21 4.23
CA ASP A 218 -6.18 33.62 4.61
C ASP A 218 -5.75 34.53 3.43
N SER A 219 -4.73 34.11 2.64
CA SER A 219 -4.18 34.93 1.56
C SER A 219 -4.83 34.68 0.19
N LEU A 220 -5.30 33.46 -0.09
CA LEU A 220 -5.81 33.08 -1.41
C LEU A 220 -7.29 32.69 -1.40
N GLN A 221 -7.94 32.71 -0.24
CA GLN A 221 -9.35 32.29 -0.04
C GLN A 221 -9.61 30.82 -0.48
N ILE A 222 -8.55 29.98 -0.48
CA ILE A 222 -8.64 28.57 -0.79
C ILE A 222 -9.19 27.83 0.43
N LYS A 223 -10.21 27.00 0.23
CA LYS A 223 -10.75 26.16 1.31
C LYS A 223 -9.75 25.07 1.66
N SER A 224 -9.27 25.06 2.90
CA SER A 224 -8.13 24.21 3.28
C SER A 224 -8.34 23.50 4.61
N MET A 225 -7.65 22.39 4.78
CA MET A 225 -7.63 21.57 5.99
C MET A 225 -6.29 20.88 6.17
N ILE A 226 -5.90 20.67 7.43
CA ILE A 226 -4.84 19.72 7.79
C ILE A 226 -5.52 18.44 8.29
N LEU A 227 -5.10 17.29 7.76
CA LEU A 227 -5.56 15.97 8.20
C LEU A 227 -4.45 15.35 9.04
N GLU A 228 -4.75 15.07 10.33
CA GLU A 228 -3.76 14.61 11.30
C GLU A 228 -4.06 13.17 11.73
N THR A 229 -3.25 12.21 11.28
CA THR A 229 -3.28 10.86 11.86
C THR A 229 -2.42 10.77 13.13
N THR A 230 -2.32 9.61 13.76
CA THR A 230 -1.59 9.46 15.02
C THR A 230 -0.51 8.40 14.91
N MET A 231 0.74 8.78 15.22
CA MET A 231 1.88 7.86 15.16
C MET A 231 1.86 6.79 16.24
N LYS A 232 1.37 7.13 17.44
CA LYS A 232 1.41 6.26 18.61
C LYS A 232 0.64 4.97 18.40
N ASP A 233 1.33 3.85 18.59
CA ASP A 233 0.77 2.49 18.58
C ASP A 233 -0.03 2.12 17.30
N GLN A 234 0.23 2.81 16.19
CA GLN A 234 -0.38 2.53 14.90
C GLN A 234 0.68 2.23 13.82
N PRO A 235 0.55 1.13 13.05
CA PRO A 235 1.45 0.85 11.93
C PRO A 235 1.24 1.87 10.80
N LEU A 236 2.27 2.08 9.98
CA LEU A 236 2.24 3.03 8.87
C LEU A 236 1.09 2.75 7.89
N SER A 237 0.80 1.48 7.61
CA SER A 237 -0.29 1.07 6.73
C SER A 237 -1.66 1.57 7.21
N LEU A 238 -1.94 1.45 8.53
CA LEU A 238 -3.19 1.92 9.12
C LEU A 238 -3.30 3.45 9.03
N ARG A 239 -2.24 4.17 9.34
CA ARG A 239 -2.22 5.65 9.30
C ARG A 239 -2.39 6.18 7.87
N ALA A 240 -1.70 5.59 6.90
CA ALA A 240 -1.90 5.91 5.47
C ALA A 240 -3.33 5.58 5.00
N ARG A 241 -3.90 4.45 5.46
CA ARG A 241 -5.30 4.10 5.19
C ARG A 241 -6.27 5.13 5.75
N GLN A 242 -6.04 5.61 6.97
CA GLN A 242 -6.87 6.66 7.59
C GLN A 242 -6.90 7.94 6.73
N HIS A 243 -5.74 8.37 6.21
CA HIS A 243 -5.69 9.48 5.25
C HIS A 243 -6.48 9.17 3.98
N ARG A 244 -6.33 7.98 3.40
CA ARG A 244 -7.06 7.60 2.18
C ARG A 244 -8.57 7.60 2.38
N ILE A 245 -9.06 7.10 3.51
CA ILE A 245 -10.51 7.12 3.83
C ILE A 245 -11.03 8.57 3.88
N MET A 246 -10.31 9.46 4.57
CA MET A 246 -10.68 10.87 4.66
C MET A 246 -10.71 11.53 3.28
N VAL A 247 -9.64 11.37 2.49
CA VAL A 247 -9.55 11.95 1.14
C VAL A 247 -10.59 11.35 0.21
N HIS A 248 -10.81 10.03 0.25
CA HIS A 248 -11.84 9.37 -0.55
C HIS A 248 -13.22 9.92 -0.24
N ARG A 249 -13.59 10.03 1.03
CA ARG A 249 -14.89 10.61 1.44
C ARG A 249 -15.04 12.05 0.98
N PHE A 250 -13.94 12.81 1.02
CA PHE A 250 -13.91 14.19 0.52
C PHE A 250 -14.16 14.24 -0.99
N LEU A 251 -13.42 13.45 -1.79
CA LEU A 251 -13.56 13.37 -3.24
C LEU A 251 -14.94 12.85 -3.68
N THR A 252 -15.50 11.88 -2.97
CA THR A 252 -16.87 11.39 -3.18
C THR A 252 -17.88 12.51 -2.98
N GLY A 253 -17.70 13.31 -1.92
CA GLY A 253 -18.53 14.48 -1.65
C GLY A 253 -18.39 15.61 -2.67
N LEU A 254 -17.36 15.60 -3.52
CA LEU A 254 -17.16 16.45 -4.68
C LEU A 254 -17.57 15.78 -6.01
N ARG A 255 -18.04 14.54 -5.97
CA ARG A 255 -18.35 13.68 -7.13
C ARG A 255 -17.13 13.49 -8.07
N MET A 256 -15.92 13.45 -7.49
CA MET A 256 -14.67 13.28 -8.25
C MET A 256 -14.25 11.82 -8.35
N VAL A 257 -14.69 10.94 -7.44
CA VAL A 257 -14.41 9.51 -7.46
C VAL A 257 -15.69 8.72 -7.25
N SER A 258 -15.66 7.45 -7.71
CA SER A 258 -16.68 6.43 -7.44
C SER A 258 -16.00 5.17 -6.93
N GLY A 259 -16.73 4.35 -6.17
CA GLY A 259 -16.23 3.10 -5.61
C GLY A 259 -15.87 3.19 -4.13
N ASP A 260 -15.34 2.10 -3.60
CA ASP A 260 -15.00 1.94 -2.18
C ASP A 260 -13.60 2.47 -1.88
N ALA A 261 -13.42 3.16 -0.76
CA ALA A 261 -12.14 3.70 -0.31
C ALA A 261 -11.06 2.63 -0.13
N ASP A 262 -11.44 1.45 0.34
CA ASP A 262 -10.50 0.35 0.61
C ASP A 262 -10.06 -0.37 -0.67
N VAL A 263 -10.79 -0.19 -1.77
CA VAL A 263 -10.52 -0.81 -3.09
C VAL A 263 -9.80 0.17 -4.03
N LEU A 264 -9.73 1.46 -3.68
CA LEU A 264 -9.04 2.47 -4.48
C LEU A 264 -7.51 2.46 -4.27
N VAL A 265 -6.93 1.29 -4.36
CA VAL A 265 -5.50 1.14 -4.62
C VAL A 265 -5.36 1.09 -6.13
N ASN A 266 -5.49 2.21 -6.81
CA ASN A 266 -5.43 2.14 -8.27
C ASN A 266 -4.00 2.24 -8.77
N ALA A 267 -3.49 1.10 -9.02
CA ALA A 267 -2.46 0.90 -10.01
C ALA A 267 -3.04 1.22 -11.39
N GLY A 268 -2.63 2.29 -11.98
CA GLY A 268 -2.91 2.52 -13.39
C GLY A 268 -2.43 1.30 -14.17
N ASN A 269 -3.30 0.73 -15.01
CA ASN A 269 -3.06 -0.50 -15.74
C ASN A 269 -1.85 -0.32 -16.69
N ARG A 270 -0.64 -0.53 -16.17
CA ARG A 270 0.60 -0.57 -16.97
C ARG A 270 0.89 -2.03 -17.24
N SER A 271 0.73 -2.46 -18.46
CA SER A 271 0.91 -3.87 -18.89
C SER A 271 2.27 -4.50 -18.52
N ASN A 272 3.26 -3.67 -18.18
CA ASN A 272 4.64 -4.11 -17.89
C ASN A 272 5.05 -3.93 -16.41
N VAL A 273 4.15 -3.55 -15.52
CA VAL A 273 4.45 -3.34 -14.09
C VAL A 273 3.83 -4.46 -13.27
N ILE A 274 4.60 -5.03 -12.35
CA ILE A 274 4.12 -5.97 -11.33
C ILE A 274 3.63 -5.18 -10.13
N TYR A 275 2.39 -5.35 -9.76
CA TYR A 275 1.78 -4.70 -8.61
C TYR A 275 1.88 -5.58 -7.37
N VAL A 276 2.61 -5.11 -6.38
CA VAL A 276 2.90 -5.86 -5.15
C VAL A 276 2.15 -5.29 -3.97
N ALA A 277 1.30 -6.10 -3.36
CA ALA A 277 0.74 -5.85 -2.04
C ALA A 277 1.75 -6.30 -0.98
N LEU A 278 2.33 -5.38 -0.23
CA LEU A 278 3.24 -5.68 0.88
C LEU A 278 2.49 -5.56 2.20
N TYR A 279 2.27 -6.69 2.87
CA TYR A 279 1.54 -6.71 4.15
C TYR A 279 2.31 -5.98 5.26
N ASP A 280 1.68 -4.97 5.86
CA ASP A 280 2.24 -4.16 6.94
C ASP A 280 1.19 -3.90 8.02
N ALA A 281 0.89 -4.92 8.81
CA ALA A 281 -0.07 -4.85 9.91
C ALA A 281 0.35 -5.76 11.08
N GLY A 282 -0.60 -6.16 11.93
CA GLY A 282 -0.32 -6.94 13.12
C GLY A 282 0.48 -8.22 12.85
N GLY A 283 1.52 -8.46 13.64
CA GLY A 283 2.38 -9.63 13.55
C GLY A 283 3.62 -9.47 12.68
N VAL A 284 3.77 -8.36 11.97
CA VAL A 284 4.96 -8.07 11.14
C VAL A 284 6.12 -7.57 12.01
N GLY A 285 7.35 -7.93 11.64
CA GLY A 285 8.58 -7.42 12.25
C GLY A 285 8.86 -5.97 11.83
N ARG A 286 9.49 -5.20 12.72
CA ARG A 286 9.69 -3.74 12.56
C ARG A 286 10.35 -3.33 11.23
N LYS A 287 11.33 -4.09 10.74
CA LYS A 287 12.17 -3.70 9.60
C LYS A 287 11.68 -4.30 8.27
N GLY A 288 11.02 -5.48 8.30
CA GLY A 288 10.69 -6.24 7.10
C GLY A 288 10.01 -5.44 5.99
N PRO A 289 8.89 -4.75 6.25
CA PRO A 289 8.24 -3.97 5.21
C PRO A 289 9.10 -2.85 4.65
N THR A 290 9.97 -2.24 5.47
CA THR A 290 10.81 -1.11 5.03
C THR A 290 11.93 -1.57 4.11
N GLU A 291 12.60 -2.67 4.45
CA GLU A 291 13.67 -3.21 3.59
C GLU A 291 13.10 -3.76 2.27
N LEU A 292 12.05 -4.58 2.34
CA LEU A 292 11.38 -5.11 1.13
C LEU A 292 10.84 -3.99 0.22
N GLU A 293 10.29 -2.92 0.78
CA GLU A 293 9.81 -1.79 -0.01
C GLU A 293 10.96 -1.01 -0.65
N LYS A 294 12.08 -0.85 0.07
CA LYS A 294 13.28 -0.21 -0.46
C LYS A 294 13.84 -1.01 -1.63
N ASP A 295 14.10 -2.29 -1.44
CA ASP A 295 14.69 -3.16 -2.45
C ASP A 295 13.83 -3.25 -3.72
N LEU A 296 12.54 -3.46 -3.55
CA LEU A 296 11.60 -3.55 -4.67
C LEU A 296 11.31 -2.20 -5.34
N GLY A 297 11.40 -1.09 -4.58
CA GLY A 297 11.19 0.26 -5.08
C GLY A 297 12.28 0.75 -6.05
N GLU A 298 13.44 0.09 -6.08
CA GLU A 298 14.51 0.36 -7.04
C GLU A 298 14.21 -0.23 -8.44
N LEU A 299 13.23 -1.14 -8.55
CA LEU A 299 12.88 -1.79 -9.80
C LEU A 299 11.86 -0.97 -10.60
N ALA A 300 12.19 -0.66 -11.85
CA ALA A 300 11.32 0.12 -12.74
C ALA A 300 10.02 -0.63 -13.15
N ASP A 301 10.04 -1.96 -13.10
CA ASP A 301 8.94 -2.84 -13.46
C ASP A 301 8.12 -3.34 -12.26
N VAL A 302 8.33 -2.79 -11.08
CA VAL A 302 7.63 -3.17 -9.84
C VAL A 302 7.05 -1.95 -9.15
N ALA A 303 5.80 -2.06 -8.70
CA ALA A 303 5.14 -1.04 -7.91
C ALA A 303 4.64 -1.65 -6.60
N VAL A 304 5.11 -1.12 -5.46
CA VAL A 304 4.82 -1.68 -4.14
C VAL A 304 3.84 -0.81 -3.38
N TRP A 305 2.80 -1.43 -2.82
CA TRP A 305 1.87 -0.81 -1.88
C TRP A 305 1.84 -1.57 -0.57
N ARG A 306 2.01 -0.86 0.54
CA ARG A 306 1.75 -1.43 1.85
C ARG A 306 0.26 -1.56 2.06
N VAL A 307 -0.19 -2.76 2.41
CA VAL A 307 -1.59 -3.09 2.69
C VAL A 307 -1.74 -3.62 4.12
N GLY A 308 -2.85 -3.28 4.75
CA GLY A 308 -3.20 -3.79 6.06
C GLY A 308 -4.27 -4.89 6.00
N SER A 309 -4.59 -5.48 7.15
CA SER A 309 -5.65 -6.48 7.25
C SER A 309 -7.02 -5.98 6.81
N PRO A 310 -7.44 -4.73 7.08
CA PRO A 310 -8.73 -4.22 6.60
C PRO A 310 -8.81 -4.20 5.07
N GLU A 311 -7.75 -3.73 4.39
CA GLU A 311 -7.71 -3.66 2.92
C GLU A 311 -7.79 -5.06 2.29
N ILE A 312 -7.10 -6.04 2.87
CA ILE A 312 -7.17 -7.43 2.41
C ILE A 312 -8.60 -7.97 2.56
N ARG A 313 -9.25 -7.72 3.70
CA ARG A 313 -10.64 -8.15 3.94
C ARG A 313 -11.65 -7.50 3.01
N SER A 314 -11.43 -6.26 2.62
CA SER A 314 -12.30 -5.52 1.69
C SER A 314 -12.04 -5.81 0.21
N GLY A 315 -11.14 -6.74 -0.10
CA GLY A 315 -10.93 -7.23 -1.47
C GLY A 315 -9.88 -6.46 -2.28
N ALA A 316 -9.00 -5.68 -1.62
CA ALA A 316 -7.95 -4.91 -2.30
C ALA A 316 -6.98 -5.79 -3.10
N LEU A 317 -6.80 -7.07 -2.73
CA LEU A 317 -5.88 -7.98 -3.44
C LEU A 317 -6.20 -8.15 -4.92
N LYS A 318 -7.43 -7.92 -5.36
CA LYS A 318 -7.83 -7.95 -6.79
C LYS A 318 -7.06 -6.98 -7.69
N GLN A 319 -6.35 -6.01 -7.10
CA GLN A 319 -5.60 -4.98 -7.80
C GLN A 319 -4.10 -5.27 -7.86
N PHE A 320 -3.69 -6.41 -7.34
CA PHE A 320 -2.28 -6.79 -7.23
C PHE A 320 -2.00 -8.10 -7.94
N ASP A 321 -0.77 -8.25 -8.40
CA ASP A 321 -0.26 -9.49 -8.98
C ASP A 321 0.34 -10.39 -7.91
N VAL A 322 0.97 -9.81 -6.87
CA VAL A 322 1.67 -10.55 -5.81
C VAL A 322 1.36 -9.98 -4.43
N LEU A 323 1.13 -10.86 -3.46
CA LEU A 323 1.11 -10.53 -2.04
C LEU A 323 2.42 -10.97 -1.39
N ILE A 324 3.11 -10.05 -0.72
CA ILE A 324 4.26 -10.35 0.13
C ILE A 324 3.84 -10.34 1.59
N ILE A 325 4.17 -11.43 2.31
CA ILE A 325 4.04 -11.51 3.77
C ILE A 325 5.44 -11.55 4.38
N PRO A 326 5.86 -10.46 5.07
CA PRO A 326 7.20 -10.34 5.66
C PRO A 326 7.41 -11.22 6.89
N GLY A 327 8.65 -11.22 7.38
CA GLY A 327 9.03 -11.83 8.66
C GLY A 327 8.31 -11.21 9.87
N GLY A 328 8.28 -11.95 10.99
CA GLY A 328 7.64 -11.54 12.23
C GLY A 328 7.08 -12.71 13.04
N SER A 329 5.77 -12.77 13.24
CA SER A 329 5.07 -13.88 13.90
C SER A 329 3.86 -14.33 13.07
N GLY A 330 3.93 -15.51 12.47
CA GLY A 330 2.88 -16.05 11.60
C GLY A 330 1.53 -16.18 12.30
N SER A 331 1.48 -16.64 13.56
CA SER A 331 0.23 -16.73 14.34
C SER A 331 -0.38 -15.36 14.66
N LYS A 332 0.46 -14.32 14.90
CA LYS A 332 -0.04 -12.96 15.10
C LYS A 332 -0.49 -12.33 13.78
N GLN A 333 0.17 -12.64 12.66
CA GLN A 333 -0.28 -12.22 11.32
C GLN A 333 -1.65 -12.84 11.00
N ALA A 334 -1.82 -14.16 11.20
CA ALA A 334 -3.10 -14.85 11.02
C ALA A 334 -4.22 -14.25 11.89
N ARG A 335 -3.91 -13.97 13.17
CA ARG A 335 -4.87 -13.32 14.09
C ARG A 335 -5.27 -11.92 13.62
N ALA A 336 -4.33 -11.12 13.14
CA ALA A 336 -4.60 -9.76 12.65
C ALA A 336 -5.40 -9.78 11.33
N LEU A 337 -5.14 -10.74 10.46
CA LEU A 337 -5.92 -10.96 9.23
C LEU A 337 -7.36 -11.39 9.56
N GLY A 338 -7.54 -12.23 10.59
CA GLY A 338 -8.81 -12.86 10.90
C GLY A 338 -9.20 -13.90 9.84
N THR A 339 -10.31 -14.58 10.07
CA THR A 339 -10.80 -15.63 9.15
C THR A 339 -11.04 -15.09 7.74
N ASP A 340 -11.64 -13.91 7.61
CA ASP A 340 -11.97 -13.33 6.31
C ASP A 340 -10.74 -12.87 5.54
N GLY A 341 -9.73 -12.31 6.24
CA GLY A 341 -8.46 -11.95 5.62
C GLY A 341 -7.67 -13.16 5.15
N CYS A 342 -7.61 -14.22 5.96
CA CYS A 342 -6.99 -15.49 5.56
C CYS A 342 -7.71 -16.10 4.35
N ARG A 343 -9.03 -16.14 4.35
CA ARG A 343 -9.85 -16.62 3.22
C ARG A 343 -9.62 -15.78 1.96
N ALA A 344 -9.53 -14.46 2.10
CA ALA A 344 -9.24 -13.56 0.97
C ALA A 344 -7.89 -13.85 0.33
N ILE A 345 -6.85 -14.14 1.14
CA ILE A 345 -5.52 -14.51 0.64
C ILE A 345 -5.57 -15.86 -0.08
N VAL A 346 -6.18 -16.88 0.54
CA VAL A 346 -6.31 -18.21 -0.07
C VAL A 346 -7.00 -18.08 -1.44
N LYS A 347 -8.13 -17.39 -1.51
CA LYS A 347 -8.87 -17.17 -2.75
C LYS A 347 -8.08 -16.36 -3.79
N PHE A 348 -7.30 -15.39 -3.35
CA PHE A 348 -6.42 -14.62 -4.23
C PHE A 348 -5.39 -15.51 -4.92
N VAL A 349 -4.70 -16.38 -4.16
CA VAL A 349 -3.70 -17.30 -4.70
C VAL A 349 -4.38 -18.37 -5.56
N GLU A 350 -5.48 -18.96 -5.09
CA GLU A 350 -6.25 -19.96 -5.84
C GLU A 350 -6.64 -19.46 -7.25
N ASN A 351 -6.97 -18.18 -7.37
CA ASN A 351 -7.37 -17.53 -8.62
C ASN A 351 -6.20 -16.95 -9.45
N GLY A 352 -4.96 -17.33 -9.18
CA GLY A 352 -3.79 -16.96 -9.98
C GLY A 352 -2.89 -15.89 -9.39
N GLY A 353 -3.24 -15.30 -8.25
CA GLY A 353 -2.37 -14.34 -7.55
C GLY A 353 -1.10 -15.00 -7.02
N GLY A 354 -0.01 -14.26 -7.01
CA GLY A 354 1.27 -14.70 -6.46
C GLY A 354 1.37 -14.49 -4.95
N TYR A 355 2.04 -15.39 -4.24
CA TYR A 355 2.37 -15.27 -2.83
C TYR A 355 3.89 -15.38 -2.63
N ALA A 356 4.48 -14.46 -1.88
CA ALA A 356 5.87 -14.53 -1.45
C ALA A 356 5.96 -14.36 0.08
N GLY A 357 6.28 -15.45 0.80
CA GLY A 357 6.36 -15.48 2.25
C GLY A 357 7.80 -15.57 2.75
N PHE A 358 8.20 -14.61 3.59
CA PHE A 358 9.53 -14.60 4.21
C PHE A 358 9.41 -14.90 5.71
N CYS A 359 10.18 -15.87 6.22
CA CYS A 359 10.22 -16.30 7.62
C CYS A 359 8.80 -16.56 8.20
N ALA A 360 8.17 -15.57 8.86
CA ALA A 360 6.80 -15.69 9.35
C ALA A 360 5.78 -15.91 8.24
N GLY A 361 6.01 -15.34 7.05
CA GLY A 361 5.19 -15.59 5.87
C GLY A 361 5.26 -17.04 5.39
N ALA A 362 6.42 -17.68 5.51
CA ALA A 362 6.57 -19.11 5.21
C ALA A 362 5.84 -19.99 6.24
N TYR A 363 5.87 -19.63 7.54
CA TYR A 363 5.01 -20.26 8.55
C TYR A 363 3.53 -20.13 8.23
N LEU A 364 3.11 -18.91 7.79
CA LEU A 364 1.71 -18.63 7.48
C LEU A 364 1.21 -19.43 6.26
N ALA A 365 2.08 -19.68 5.28
CA ALA A 365 1.72 -20.46 4.09
C ALA A 365 1.64 -21.98 4.36
N ALA A 366 2.37 -22.49 5.36
CA ALA A 366 2.54 -23.92 5.62
C ALA A 366 1.23 -24.66 5.92
N ASN A 367 1.26 -25.99 5.85
CA ASN A 367 0.03 -26.82 5.91
C ASN A 367 -0.40 -27.22 7.33
N ASN A 368 0.52 -27.29 8.30
CA ASN A 368 0.29 -28.03 9.56
C ASN A 368 0.06 -27.18 10.82
N TYR A 369 -0.37 -25.91 10.68
CA TYR A 369 -0.92 -25.11 11.76
C TYR A 369 -2.42 -24.87 11.58
N THR A 370 -3.17 -24.76 12.67
CA THR A 370 -4.61 -24.48 12.63
C THR A 370 -4.93 -23.07 12.12
N TRP A 371 -3.98 -22.16 12.24
CA TRP A 371 -4.07 -20.76 11.84
C TRP A 371 -3.39 -20.44 10.50
N SER A 372 -2.68 -21.40 9.89
CA SER A 372 -2.00 -21.18 8.61
C SER A 372 -2.95 -21.26 7.41
N LEU A 373 -2.53 -20.69 6.29
CA LEU A 373 -3.33 -20.61 5.06
C LEU A 373 -3.43 -21.93 4.32
N LYS A 374 -2.47 -22.84 4.53
CA LYS A 374 -2.39 -24.14 3.85
C LYS A 374 -2.36 -24.01 2.33
N ILE A 375 -1.50 -23.16 1.82
CA ILE A 375 -1.38 -22.85 0.38
C ILE A 375 -0.09 -23.39 -0.25
N ILE A 376 0.67 -24.22 0.48
CA ILE A 376 1.82 -24.93 -0.04
C ILE A 376 1.90 -26.31 0.63
N ASP A 377 2.30 -27.35 -0.11
CA ASP A 377 2.45 -28.71 0.42
C ASP A 377 3.68 -28.86 1.32
N ALA A 378 3.91 -27.90 2.21
CA ALA A 378 5.00 -27.90 3.16
C ALA A 378 4.50 -27.90 4.60
N LYS A 379 5.02 -28.83 5.41
CA LYS A 379 4.81 -28.84 6.87
C LYS A 379 6.03 -28.29 7.59
N VAL A 380 5.80 -27.65 8.72
CA VAL A 380 6.86 -27.22 9.63
C VAL A 380 7.22 -28.38 10.57
N ILE A 381 8.45 -28.79 10.53
CA ILE A 381 9.01 -29.77 11.48
C ILE A 381 9.62 -29.04 12.68
N ASP A 382 9.85 -29.77 13.79
CA ASP A 382 10.37 -29.24 15.05
C ASP A 382 9.64 -27.98 15.56
N ARG A 383 8.32 -28.07 15.60
CA ARG A 383 7.44 -26.97 16.04
C ARG A 383 7.68 -26.53 17.48
N LYS A 384 8.21 -27.41 18.33
CA LYS A 384 8.54 -27.14 19.72
C LYS A 384 9.69 -26.14 19.85
N HIS A 385 10.73 -26.30 19.04
CA HIS A 385 11.95 -25.49 19.12
C HIS A 385 12.00 -24.40 18.02
N TRP A 386 10.87 -23.76 17.72
CA TRP A 386 10.80 -22.69 16.70
C TRP A 386 11.75 -21.52 16.97
N LYS A 387 12.09 -21.25 18.28
CA LYS A 387 13.08 -20.23 18.69
C LYS A 387 14.51 -20.76 18.65
N ARG A 388 14.89 -21.54 17.64
CA ARG A 388 16.22 -22.16 17.61
C ARG A 388 17.40 -21.18 17.45
N GLY A 389 17.15 -19.89 17.18
CA GLY A 389 18.17 -18.85 17.22
C GLY A 389 18.23 -17.97 15.98
N LYS A 390 19.21 -17.06 15.99
CA LYS A 390 19.47 -16.09 14.93
C LYS A 390 20.97 -16.06 14.62
N GLY A 391 21.33 -15.90 13.35
CA GLY A 391 22.71 -15.83 12.90
C GLY A 391 22.82 -16.02 11.39
N GLN A 392 24.05 -16.20 10.90
CA GLN A 392 24.31 -16.60 9.53
C GLN A 392 24.30 -18.13 9.44
N VAL A 393 23.75 -18.64 8.36
CA VAL A 393 23.79 -20.05 7.99
C VAL A 393 24.18 -20.16 6.52
N LYS A 394 24.70 -21.31 6.13
CA LYS A 394 24.99 -21.60 4.72
C LYS A 394 23.82 -22.36 4.11
N ILE A 395 23.44 -21.95 2.92
CA ILE A 395 22.49 -22.65 2.06
C ILE A 395 23.17 -23.02 0.75
N GLU A 396 22.67 -24.05 0.09
CA GLU A 396 23.07 -24.44 -1.26
C GLU A 396 21.86 -24.52 -2.16
N LEU A 397 21.92 -23.86 -3.32
CA LEU A 397 20.85 -23.88 -4.30
C LEU A 397 20.78 -25.22 -5.02
N THR A 398 19.59 -25.77 -5.15
CA THR A 398 19.32 -26.91 -6.03
C THR A 398 19.45 -26.50 -7.51
N ALA A 399 19.41 -27.44 -8.44
CA ALA A 399 19.38 -27.12 -9.87
C ALA A 399 18.19 -26.22 -10.22
N GLU A 400 17.02 -26.49 -9.63
CA GLU A 400 15.81 -25.66 -9.78
C GLU A 400 16.02 -24.27 -9.19
N GLY A 401 16.64 -24.19 -7.99
CA GLY A 401 16.95 -22.92 -7.33
C GLY A 401 17.89 -22.05 -8.14
N ARG A 402 18.94 -22.60 -8.72
CA ARG A 402 19.86 -21.85 -9.60
C ARG A 402 19.16 -21.30 -10.81
N ARG A 403 18.26 -22.07 -11.43
CA ARG A 403 17.48 -21.62 -12.59
C ARG A 403 16.54 -20.49 -12.25
N LEU A 404 15.81 -20.59 -11.11
CA LEU A 404 14.82 -19.59 -10.71
C LEU A 404 15.47 -18.33 -10.15
N LEU A 405 16.44 -18.50 -9.24
CA LEU A 405 17.10 -17.40 -8.54
C LEU A 405 18.31 -16.82 -9.30
N ARG A 406 18.72 -17.49 -10.40
CA ARG A 406 19.81 -17.07 -11.30
C ARG A 406 21.09 -16.77 -10.55
N ASN A 407 21.57 -17.75 -9.80
CA ASN A 407 22.83 -17.66 -9.07
C ASN A 407 23.72 -18.88 -9.37
N GLU A 408 25.02 -18.69 -9.20
CA GLU A 408 26.04 -19.71 -9.48
C GLU A 408 26.03 -20.84 -8.42
N PRO A 409 26.61 -22.02 -8.74
CA PRO A 409 26.82 -23.08 -7.77
C PRO A 409 27.69 -22.64 -6.61
N GLY A 410 27.40 -23.13 -5.41
CA GLY A 410 28.20 -22.88 -4.21
C GLY A 410 27.39 -22.70 -2.96
N LEU A 411 28.09 -22.52 -1.85
CA LEU A 411 27.50 -22.23 -0.56
C LEU A 411 27.30 -20.70 -0.41
N LEU A 412 26.09 -20.30 -0.06
CA LEU A 412 25.72 -18.92 0.16
C LEU A 412 25.49 -18.69 1.66
N ASP A 413 26.10 -17.64 2.20
CA ASP A 413 25.80 -17.19 3.55
C ASP A 413 24.50 -16.38 3.52
N ILE A 414 23.55 -16.73 4.40
CA ILE A 414 22.26 -16.07 4.49
C ILE A 414 21.84 -15.87 5.95
N ARG A 415 21.20 -14.75 6.24
CA ARG A 415 20.68 -14.49 7.57
C ARG A 415 19.49 -15.38 7.90
N TYR A 416 19.57 -16.06 9.04
CA TYR A 416 18.48 -16.84 9.62
C TYR A 416 17.99 -16.20 10.92
N ALA A 417 16.69 -16.20 11.16
CA ALA A 417 16.11 -15.69 12.41
C ALA A 417 14.82 -16.43 12.77
N ASN A 418 14.96 -17.63 13.31
CA ASN A 418 13.84 -18.48 13.73
C ASN A 418 12.82 -18.81 12.63
N GLY A 419 13.26 -18.89 11.38
CA GLY A 419 12.38 -19.30 10.27
C GLY A 419 11.96 -20.78 10.39
N PRO A 420 10.92 -21.22 9.65
CA PRO A 420 10.45 -22.60 9.71
C PRO A 420 11.46 -23.60 9.13
N LEU A 421 11.57 -24.75 9.73
CA LEU A 421 12.17 -25.90 9.07
C LEU A 421 11.07 -26.62 8.30
N LEU A 422 11.22 -26.73 6.99
CA LEU A 422 10.21 -27.26 6.10
C LEU A 422 10.48 -28.71 5.70
N ALA A 423 9.41 -29.46 5.48
CA ALA A 423 9.42 -30.79 4.89
C ALA A 423 8.13 -31.00 4.07
N PRO A 424 8.08 -31.93 3.10
CA PRO A 424 6.86 -32.27 2.40
C PRO A 424 5.72 -32.66 3.37
N ALA A 425 4.56 -32.04 3.20
CA ALA A 425 3.38 -32.39 3.99
C ALA A 425 2.67 -33.62 3.46
N GLN A 426 2.79 -33.89 2.16
CA GLN A 426 2.14 -34.97 1.43
C GLN A 426 0.60 -34.81 1.43
N ASP A 427 0.12 -33.58 1.25
CA ASP A 427 -1.31 -33.29 1.10
C ASP A 427 -1.75 -33.58 -0.34
N PRO A 428 -2.63 -34.56 -0.58
CA PRO A 428 -3.02 -34.95 -1.93
C PRO A 428 -3.77 -33.87 -2.71
N ASN A 429 -4.21 -32.80 -2.04
CA ASN A 429 -4.96 -31.71 -2.66
C ASN A 429 -4.07 -30.53 -3.08
N ILE A 430 -2.77 -30.55 -2.73
CA ILE A 430 -1.84 -29.46 -3.03
C ILE A 430 -0.65 -30.07 -3.79
N PRO A 431 -0.29 -29.55 -4.97
CA PRO A 431 0.90 -30.04 -5.70
C PRO A 431 2.17 -29.95 -4.87
N ASP A 432 3.04 -30.94 -5.01
CA ASP A 432 4.35 -30.96 -4.36
C ASP A 432 5.15 -29.69 -4.64
N PHE A 433 5.77 -29.13 -3.62
CA PHE A 433 6.67 -28.01 -3.79
C PHE A 433 8.03 -28.45 -4.35
N LYS A 434 8.75 -27.53 -4.97
CA LYS A 434 10.14 -27.68 -5.38
C LYS A 434 11.05 -27.02 -4.34
N SER A 435 12.04 -27.76 -3.85
CA SER A 435 13.12 -27.22 -3.02
C SER A 435 14.06 -26.41 -3.90
N LEU A 436 14.20 -25.11 -3.61
CA LEU A 436 15.10 -24.20 -4.32
C LEU A 436 16.46 -24.08 -3.65
N ALA A 437 16.49 -24.21 -2.31
CA ALA A 437 17.70 -24.22 -1.51
C ALA A 437 17.58 -25.18 -0.33
N LEU A 438 18.70 -25.76 0.08
CA LEU A 438 18.79 -26.59 1.28
C LEU A 438 19.76 -25.95 2.28
N TYR A 439 19.47 -26.07 3.57
CA TYR A 439 20.39 -25.68 4.62
C TYR A 439 21.62 -26.63 4.64
N ARG A 440 22.83 -26.06 4.71
CA ARG A 440 24.09 -26.84 4.85
C ARG A 440 24.76 -26.65 6.20
N THR A 441 24.38 -25.62 6.93
CA THR A 441 24.73 -25.43 8.34
C THR A 441 23.46 -25.19 9.16
N GLU A 442 23.59 -25.19 10.47
CA GLU A 442 22.45 -25.08 11.36
C GLU A 442 22.67 -24.08 12.51
N ILE A 443 21.58 -23.66 13.13
CA ILE A 443 21.54 -23.00 14.43
C ILE A 443 20.65 -23.83 15.34
N ASN A 444 21.20 -24.30 16.46
CA ASN A 444 20.53 -25.18 17.41
C ASN A 444 20.55 -24.65 18.86
N LYS A 445 20.31 -23.34 19.02
CA LYS A 445 20.21 -22.68 20.34
C LYS A 445 18.88 -22.99 21.03
N ASN A 446 18.80 -22.63 22.31
CA ASN A 446 17.58 -22.73 23.13
C ASN A 446 17.00 -24.17 23.22
N GLY A 447 17.90 -25.16 23.32
CA GLY A 447 17.53 -26.57 23.46
C GLY A 447 17.04 -27.24 22.17
N ALA A 448 17.20 -26.60 21.04
CA ALA A 448 16.88 -27.22 19.76
C ALA A 448 17.87 -28.37 19.45
N PRO A 449 17.38 -29.52 19.00
CA PRO A 449 18.24 -30.66 18.72
C PRO A 449 19.15 -30.38 17.52
N GLU A 450 20.36 -30.94 17.61
CA GLU A 450 21.36 -30.91 16.54
C GLU A 450 20.94 -31.80 15.37
N GLY A 451 21.37 -31.47 14.16
CA GLY A 451 21.14 -32.22 12.93
C GLY A 451 19.76 -32.06 12.29
N VAL A 452 18.79 -31.45 12.98
CA VAL A 452 17.41 -31.33 12.47
C VAL A 452 17.27 -30.31 11.36
N MET A 453 18.11 -29.28 11.33
CA MET A 453 18.02 -28.20 10.35
C MET A 453 18.79 -28.52 9.06
N LYS A 454 19.89 -29.23 9.15
CA LYS A 454 20.72 -29.61 8.01
C LYS A 454 19.90 -30.39 6.97
N ASP A 455 20.16 -30.10 5.72
CA ASP A 455 19.57 -30.73 4.55
C ASP A 455 18.06 -30.57 4.43
N THR A 456 17.41 -29.73 5.32
CA THR A 456 16.03 -29.37 5.14
C THR A 456 15.88 -28.22 4.12
N PRO A 457 14.74 -28.11 3.42
CA PRO A 457 14.46 -27.01 2.51
C PRO A 457 14.52 -25.65 3.21
N ALA A 458 15.37 -24.76 2.71
CA ALA A 458 15.49 -23.37 3.15
C ALA A 458 14.58 -22.43 2.37
N ILE A 459 14.50 -22.68 1.05
CA ILE A 459 13.64 -21.92 0.13
C ILE A 459 12.86 -22.92 -0.72
N VAL A 460 11.54 -22.70 -0.84
CA VAL A 460 10.64 -23.58 -1.58
C VAL A 460 9.73 -22.77 -2.50
N ALA A 461 9.31 -23.40 -3.59
CA ALA A 461 8.33 -22.84 -4.52
C ALA A 461 7.30 -23.90 -4.92
N GLY A 462 6.02 -23.54 -4.95
CA GLY A 462 4.93 -24.45 -5.30
C GLY A 462 3.77 -23.72 -5.98
N GLN A 463 2.74 -24.48 -6.28
CA GLN A 463 1.49 -23.97 -6.85
C GLN A 463 0.33 -24.23 -5.89
N PHE A 464 -0.64 -23.33 -5.92
CA PHE A 464 -1.92 -23.50 -5.24
C PHE A 464 -3.03 -22.93 -6.14
N GLY A 465 -3.93 -23.81 -6.59
CA GLY A 465 -4.87 -23.45 -7.64
C GLY A 465 -4.13 -22.98 -8.90
N GLN A 466 -4.44 -21.79 -9.36
CA GLN A 466 -3.78 -21.15 -10.52
C GLN A 466 -2.58 -20.27 -10.09
N GLY A 467 -2.40 -20.03 -8.80
CA GLY A 467 -1.38 -19.13 -8.26
C GLY A 467 -0.07 -19.83 -7.91
N ARG A 468 0.95 -19.02 -7.64
CA ARG A 468 2.31 -19.45 -7.32
C ARG A 468 2.68 -19.01 -5.91
N VAL A 469 3.29 -19.92 -5.15
CA VAL A 469 3.66 -19.72 -3.74
C VAL A 469 5.15 -19.88 -3.58
N PHE A 470 5.84 -18.79 -3.26
CA PHE A 470 7.27 -18.79 -2.90
C PHE A 470 7.40 -18.61 -1.39
N CYS A 471 8.23 -19.44 -0.73
CA CYS A 471 8.52 -19.32 0.69
C CYS A 471 10.02 -19.39 0.95
N SER A 472 10.54 -18.37 1.65
CA SER A 472 11.90 -18.36 2.19
C SER A 472 11.87 -18.46 3.71
N SER A 473 12.48 -19.46 4.28
CA SER A 473 12.67 -19.57 5.72
C SER A 473 13.73 -18.57 6.22
N PRO A 474 14.92 -18.43 5.61
CA PRO A 474 15.87 -17.38 5.91
C PRO A 474 15.45 -16.02 5.29
N HIS A 475 16.29 -15.02 5.49
CA HIS A 475 16.02 -13.62 5.17
C HIS A 475 16.95 -13.09 4.06
N PRO A 476 16.67 -13.30 2.77
CA PRO A 476 17.43 -12.68 1.69
C PRO A 476 17.34 -11.14 1.74
N GLU A 477 16.20 -10.58 2.18
CA GLU A 477 15.98 -9.15 2.36
C GLU A 477 16.85 -8.49 3.46
N TYR A 478 17.59 -9.27 4.21
CA TYR A 478 18.55 -8.82 5.23
C TYR A 478 19.96 -9.38 4.98
N THR A 479 20.24 -9.80 3.76
CA THR A 479 21.52 -10.41 3.41
C THR A 479 22.09 -9.69 2.20
N ASP A 480 23.16 -8.92 2.41
CA ASP A 480 23.82 -8.15 1.36
C ASP A 480 24.21 -9.06 0.19
N GLY A 481 23.87 -8.65 -1.02
CA GLY A 481 24.11 -9.40 -2.26
C GLY A 481 23.06 -10.46 -2.58
N LEU A 482 22.06 -10.71 -1.72
CA LEU A 482 20.94 -11.63 -2.00
C LEU A 482 19.59 -10.95 -2.21
N GLU A 483 19.56 -9.62 -2.36
CA GLU A 483 18.35 -8.84 -2.66
C GLU A 483 17.70 -9.33 -3.97
N SER A 484 18.52 -9.76 -4.92
CA SER A 484 18.05 -10.33 -6.19
C SER A 484 17.14 -11.55 -6.01
N PHE A 485 17.22 -12.28 -4.89
CA PHE A 485 16.32 -13.40 -4.59
C PHE A 485 14.89 -12.91 -4.34
N VAL A 486 14.74 -11.77 -3.68
CA VAL A 486 13.44 -11.12 -3.49
C VAL A 486 12.86 -10.69 -4.85
N HIS A 487 13.69 -10.06 -5.71
CA HIS A 487 13.31 -9.63 -7.05
C HIS A 487 12.82 -10.81 -7.91
N ARG A 488 13.55 -11.93 -7.87
CA ARG A 488 13.19 -13.14 -8.62
C ARG A 488 11.94 -13.82 -8.06
N ALA A 489 11.82 -13.88 -6.72
CA ALA A 489 10.63 -14.41 -6.06
C ALA A 489 9.36 -13.67 -6.51
N VAL A 490 9.40 -12.33 -6.55
CA VAL A 490 8.27 -11.50 -6.98
C VAL A 490 7.93 -11.73 -8.45
N ARG A 491 8.93 -11.71 -9.35
CA ARG A 491 8.68 -11.95 -10.78
C ARG A 491 8.14 -13.35 -11.04
N TRP A 492 8.71 -14.36 -10.41
CA TRP A 492 8.24 -15.73 -10.54
C TRP A 492 6.81 -15.89 -10.00
N ALA A 493 6.51 -15.34 -8.83
CA ALA A 493 5.18 -15.38 -8.25
C ALA A 493 4.15 -14.66 -9.15
N ALA A 494 4.53 -13.54 -9.79
CA ALA A 494 3.71 -12.83 -10.77
C ALA A 494 3.54 -13.55 -12.11
N GLY A 495 4.23 -14.68 -12.32
CA GLY A 495 4.17 -15.39 -13.60
C GLY A 495 5.09 -14.84 -14.70
N ARG A 496 6.09 -14.05 -14.33
CA ARG A 496 7.03 -13.37 -15.25
C ARG A 496 8.47 -13.80 -15.03
#